data_c4da37ee4a6c80175bdb2787b2c6ff07
#
_entry.id   c4da37ee4a6c80175bdb2787b2c6ff07
#
_cell.length_a   1.000
_cell.length_b   1.000
_cell.length_c   1.000
_cell.angle_alpha   90.00
_cell.angle_beta   90.00
_cell.angle_gamma   90.00
#
_symmetry.space_group_name_H-M   'P 1'
#
loop_
_entity.id
_entity.type
_entity.pdbx_description
1 polymer ?
#
loop_
_entity_poly.entity_id
_entity_poly.type
_entity_poly.pdbx_seq_one_letter_code
_entity_poly.pdbx_strand_id
1 'polypeptide(L)'
;MHEQAVMRDLMREIGEVAGNARVTRVRVRLGVLSHFTDEHFREHFEDASRGTLAEGAEVTTTVDPDPTSPAAQGVVLESIDVDG
;
A
#
# COMPACT_ATOMS: atom_id res chain seq x y z
N MET A 1 1.64 -7.81 13.92
CA MET A 1 2.29 -6.67 14.56
C MET A 1 2.96 -5.76 13.55
N HIS A 2 3.79 -6.32 12.69
CA HIS A 2 4.46 -5.53 11.67
C HIS A 2 3.50 -4.99 10.62
N GLU A 3 2.42 -5.72 10.35
CA GLU A 3 1.45 -5.32 9.34
C GLU A 3 0.79 -3.99 9.66
N GLN A 4 0.48 -3.75 10.94
CA GLN A 4 -0.17 -2.49 11.32
C GLN A 4 0.77 -1.31 11.13
N ALA A 5 2.05 -1.48 11.46
CA ALA A 5 3.02 -0.42 11.27
C ALA A 5 3.24 -0.13 9.78
N VAL A 6 3.31 -1.18 8.96
CA VAL A 6 3.46 -1.05 7.53
C VAL A 6 2.28 -0.29 6.93
N MET A 7 1.05 -0.66 7.35
CA MET A 7 -0.15 0.00 6.85
C MET A 7 -0.22 1.45 7.27
N ARG A 8 0.16 1.76 8.52
CA ARG A 8 0.15 3.13 9.00
C ARG A 8 1.13 3.99 8.20
N ASP A 9 2.32 3.47 7.95
CA ASP A 9 3.33 4.20 7.19
C ASP A 9 2.89 4.39 5.74
N LEU A 10 2.26 3.36 5.16
CA LEU A 10 1.73 3.44 3.80
C LEU A 10 0.63 4.50 3.70
N MET A 11 -0.30 4.53 4.66
CA MET A 11 -1.37 5.52 4.65
C MET A 11 -0.82 6.92 4.78
N ARG A 12 0.21 7.12 5.60
CA ARG A 12 0.85 8.42 5.73
C ARG A 12 1.48 8.84 4.40
N GLU A 13 2.19 7.94 3.77
CA GLU A 13 2.85 8.22 2.48
C GLU A 13 1.84 8.55 1.40
N ILE A 14 0.75 7.79 1.33
CA ILE A 14 -0.34 8.05 0.38
C ILE A 14 -0.90 9.44 0.61
N GLY A 15 -1.13 9.81 1.86
CA GLY A 15 -1.65 11.12 2.20
C GLY A 15 -0.72 12.26 1.79
N GLU A 16 0.57 12.06 1.96
CA GLU A 16 1.57 13.05 1.56
C GLU A 16 1.57 13.27 0.05
N VAL A 17 1.46 12.20 -0.71
CA VAL A 17 1.46 12.28 -2.17
C VAL A 17 0.14 12.84 -2.69
N ALA A 18 -0.98 12.43 -2.10
CA ALA A 18 -2.30 12.82 -2.57
C ALA A 18 -2.67 14.25 -2.19
N GLY A 19 -2.08 14.78 -1.12
CA GLY A 19 -2.52 16.07 -0.56
C GLY A 19 -3.94 15.96 -0.07
N ASN A 20 -4.85 16.73 -0.66
CA ASN A 20 -6.27 16.70 -0.29
C ASN A 20 -7.13 15.97 -1.31
N ALA A 21 -6.52 15.37 -2.33
CA ALA A 21 -7.27 14.71 -3.38
C ALA A 21 -7.72 13.32 -2.95
N ARG A 22 -8.88 12.90 -3.44
CA ARG A 22 -9.37 11.55 -3.19
C ARG A 22 -8.57 10.56 -4.02
N VAL A 23 -8.10 9.50 -3.39
CA VAL A 23 -7.32 8.47 -4.04
C VAL A 23 -8.28 7.43 -4.61
N THR A 24 -8.14 7.13 -5.90
CA THR A 24 -9.01 6.17 -6.58
C THR A 24 -8.30 4.84 -6.85
N ARG A 25 -6.98 4.86 -6.92
CA ARG A 25 -6.20 3.63 -7.13
C ARG A 25 -4.84 3.76 -6.47
N VAL A 26 -4.37 2.64 -5.93
CA VAL A 26 -3.05 2.56 -5.29
C VAL A 26 -2.32 1.37 -5.89
N ARG A 27 -1.09 1.58 -6.31
CA ARG A 27 -0.22 0.52 -6.82
C ARG A 27 0.93 0.33 -5.85
N VAL A 28 1.10 -0.90 -5.37
CA VAL A 28 2.15 -1.23 -4.43
C VAL A 28 2.94 -2.42 -4.91
N ARG A 29 4.20 -2.48 -4.50
CA ARG A 29 5.06 -3.63 -4.73
C ARG A 29 5.31 -4.30 -3.40
N LEU A 30 5.05 -5.61 -3.35
CA LEU A 30 5.27 -6.41 -2.16
C LEU A 30 6.63 -7.11 -2.30
N GLY A 31 7.47 -6.95 -1.30
CA GLY A 31 8.75 -7.68 -1.29
C GLY A 31 8.50 -9.16 -1.10
N VAL A 32 9.34 -9.99 -1.72
CA VAL A 32 9.16 -11.45 -1.67
C VAL A 32 9.25 -11.98 -0.24
N LEU A 33 9.95 -11.28 0.63
CA LEU A 33 10.12 -11.68 2.04
C LEU A 33 9.18 -10.91 2.98
N SER A 34 8.22 -10.16 2.44
CA SER A 34 7.33 -9.33 3.26
C SER A 34 6.26 -10.14 3.99
N HIS A 35 6.04 -11.38 3.58
CA HIS A 35 5.01 -12.26 4.12
C HIS A 35 3.57 -11.82 3.80
N PHE A 36 3.41 -10.81 2.96
CA PHE A 36 2.09 -10.44 2.47
C PHE A 36 1.75 -11.23 1.22
N THR A 37 0.56 -11.82 1.20
CA THR A 37 -0.09 -12.24 -0.04
C THR A 37 -0.91 -11.06 -0.55
N ASP A 38 -1.30 -11.11 -1.82
CA ASP A 38 -2.17 -10.09 -2.40
C ASP A 38 -3.47 -9.95 -1.59
N GLU A 39 -4.12 -11.05 -1.29
CA GLU A 39 -5.38 -11.05 -0.57
C GLU A 39 -5.22 -10.49 0.85
N HIS A 40 -4.17 -10.92 1.55
CA HIS A 40 -3.92 -10.48 2.92
C HIS A 40 -3.62 -8.98 2.95
N PHE A 41 -2.83 -8.52 1.99
CA PHE A 41 -2.52 -7.09 1.89
C PHE A 41 -3.80 -6.28 1.65
N ARG A 42 -4.66 -6.74 0.75
CA ARG A 42 -5.90 -6.03 0.44
C ARG A 42 -6.82 -5.92 1.65
N GLU A 43 -6.91 -6.97 2.45
CA GLU A 43 -7.71 -6.95 3.67
C GLU A 43 -7.21 -5.90 4.66
N HIS A 44 -5.90 -5.89 4.89
CA HIS A 44 -5.31 -4.89 5.80
C HIS A 44 -5.45 -3.48 5.24
N PHE A 45 -5.29 -3.32 3.93
CA PHE A 45 -5.44 -2.02 3.30
C PHE A 45 -6.86 -1.50 3.45
N GLU A 46 -7.84 -2.36 3.23
CA GLU A 46 -9.25 -1.96 3.36
C GLU A 46 -9.53 -1.42 4.74
N ASP A 47 -9.06 -2.13 5.77
CA ASP A 47 -9.25 -1.67 7.15
C ASP A 47 -8.51 -0.36 7.43
N ALA A 48 -7.26 -0.27 7.01
CA ALA A 48 -6.43 0.89 7.30
C ALA A 48 -6.89 2.15 6.57
N SER A 49 -7.46 1.99 5.38
CA SER A 49 -7.88 3.13 4.56
C SER A 49 -9.25 3.68 4.96
N ARG A 50 -9.98 2.98 5.80
CA ARG A 50 -11.33 3.39 6.19
C ARG A 50 -11.27 4.75 6.89
N GLY A 51 -12.07 5.71 6.37
CA GLY A 51 -12.08 7.06 6.91
C GLY A 51 -10.96 7.95 6.38
N THR A 52 -10.16 7.46 5.42
CA THR A 52 -9.08 8.26 4.83
C THR A 52 -9.43 8.62 3.38
N LEU A 53 -8.56 9.40 2.75
CA LEU A 53 -8.70 9.76 1.34
C LEU A 53 -8.62 8.55 0.42
N ALA A 54 -8.11 7.43 0.90
CA ALA A 54 -7.93 6.21 0.12
C ALA A 54 -9.03 5.19 0.34
N GLU A 55 -10.05 5.52 1.13
CA GLU A 55 -11.16 4.60 1.36
C GLU A 55 -11.83 4.25 0.03
N GLY A 56 -12.00 2.95 -0.22
CA GLY A 56 -12.61 2.48 -1.45
C GLY A 56 -11.68 2.46 -2.66
N ALA A 57 -10.43 2.86 -2.50
CA ALA A 57 -9.48 2.86 -3.62
C ALA A 57 -9.21 1.43 -4.10
N GLU A 58 -9.03 1.31 -5.40
CA GLU A 58 -8.65 0.04 -6.00
C GLU A 58 -7.16 -0.20 -5.73
N VAL A 59 -6.82 -1.41 -5.31
CA VAL A 59 -5.45 -1.76 -4.97
C VAL A 59 -4.90 -2.74 -5.99
N THR A 60 -3.76 -2.42 -6.56
CA THR A 60 -3.02 -3.30 -7.46
C THR A 60 -1.70 -3.64 -6.79
N THR A 61 -1.39 -4.93 -6.70
CA THR A 61 -0.15 -5.39 -6.10
C THR A 61 0.71 -6.10 -7.14
N THR A 62 2.02 -5.94 -7.01
CA THR A 62 3.00 -6.76 -7.73
C THR A 62 3.97 -7.29 -6.70
N VAL A 63 4.60 -8.42 -6.99
CA VAL A 63 5.58 -8.99 -6.09
C VAL A 63 6.96 -8.86 -6.73
N ASP A 64 7.90 -8.28 -5.96
CA ASP A 64 9.29 -8.22 -6.37
C ASP A 64 9.92 -9.57 -6.01
N PRO A 65 10.35 -10.36 -7.00
CA PRO A 65 10.86 -11.71 -6.72
C PRO A 65 12.29 -11.73 -6.19
N ASP A 66 12.97 -10.60 -6.15
CA ASP A 66 14.38 -10.53 -5.79
C ASP A 66 14.56 -10.48 -4.27
N PRO A 67 15.04 -11.58 -3.63
CA PRO A 67 15.22 -11.56 -2.17
C PRO A 67 16.37 -10.68 -1.70
N THR A 68 17.19 -10.19 -2.63
CA THR A 68 18.32 -9.32 -2.28
C THR A 68 17.94 -7.83 -2.43
N SER A 69 16.75 -7.54 -2.92
CA SER A 69 16.29 -6.17 -3.05
C SER A 69 16.25 -5.48 -1.68
N PRO A 70 16.63 -4.20 -1.59
CA PRO A 70 16.51 -3.47 -0.33
C PRO A 70 15.08 -3.45 0.22
N ALA A 71 14.08 -3.62 -0.64
CA ALA A 71 12.68 -3.61 -0.24
C ALA A 71 12.10 -5.02 -0.11
N ALA A 72 12.94 -6.07 -0.09
CA ALA A 72 12.45 -7.44 -0.12
C ALA A 72 11.54 -7.78 1.05
N GLN A 73 11.75 -7.15 2.21
CA GLN A 73 10.97 -7.43 3.42
C GLN A 73 9.85 -6.44 3.64
N GLY A 74 9.63 -5.52 2.71
CA GLY A 74 8.70 -4.43 2.92
C GLY A 74 7.68 -4.27 1.80
N VAL A 75 6.97 -3.16 1.88
CA VAL A 75 5.96 -2.75 0.91
C VAL A 75 6.39 -1.39 0.37
N VAL A 76 6.38 -1.25 -0.95
CA VAL A 76 6.77 0.00 -1.60
C VAL A 76 5.57 0.57 -2.34
N LEU A 77 5.23 1.83 -2.05
CA LEU A 77 4.21 2.55 -2.81
C LEU A 77 4.81 2.95 -4.15
N GLU A 78 4.23 2.44 -5.23
CA GLU A 78 4.72 2.75 -6.57
C GLU A 78 4.05 3.98 -7.15
N SER A 79 2.73 4.05 -7.04
CA SER A 79 1.98 5.19 -7.59
C SER A 79 0.57 5.20 -7.05
N ILE A 80 -0.07 6.34 -7.19
CA ILE A 80 -1.50 6.47 -6.90
C ILE A 80 -2.16 7.22 -8.05
N ASP A 81 -3.45 6.97 -8.22
CA ASP A 81 -4.31 7.79 -9.07
C ASP A 81 -5.24 8.57 -8.16
N VAL A 82 -5.47 9.82 -8.48
CA VAL A 82 -6.35 10.67 -7.69
C VAL A 82 -7.43 11.25 -8.58
N ASP A 83 -8.55 11.61 -7.94
CA ASP A 83 -9.69 12.25 -8.59
C ASP A 83 -9.64 13.73 -8.28
N GLY A 84 -9.56 14.50 -9.30
CA GLY A 84 -9.53 15.92 -9.16
C GLY A 84 -8.28 16.58 -9.54
#